data_f728a95b69772ff52145d3b4af121fad
#
_entry.id   f728a95b69772ff52145d3b4af121fad
#
_cell.length_a   1.000
_cell.length_b   1.000
_cell.length_c   1.000
_cell.angle_alpha   90.00
_cell.angle_beta   90.00
_cell.angle_gamma   90.00
#
_symmetry.space_group_name_H-M   'P 1'
#
loop_
_entity.id
_entity.type
_entity.pdbx_description
1 polymer ?
#
loop_
_entity_poly.entity_id
_entity_poly.type
_entity_poly.pdbx_seq_one_letter_code
_entity_poly.pdbx_strand_id
1 'polypeptide(L)' 'MKTGRPKKKPEAVKADYIEIRCEESEKQAFRAAAEASGLPLSGWVRERLRKIARKELEDMGMPVAFLNRLSV' A
#
# COMPACT_ATOMS: atom_id res chain seq x y z
N MET A 1 -18.55 17.21 11.62
CA MET A 1 -18.14 16.95 11.26
C MET A 1 -17.39 16.94 10.80
N LYS A 2 -17.19 16.59 10.73
CA LYS A 2 -16.55 16.49 10.19
C LYS A 2 -16.01 15.95 9.69
N THR A 3 -15.90 15.55 9.70
CA THR A 3 -15.40 15.06 9.22
C THR A 3 -15.00 14.81 8.35
N GLY A 4 -14.98 14.66 8.14
CA GLY A 4 -14.52 14.42 7.26
C GLY A 4 -14.34 14.23 6.39
N ARG A 5 -14.31 14.11 6.01
CA ARG A 5 -14.10 13.91 5.07
C ARG A 5 -13.51 14.32 4.20
N PRO A 6 -13.02 14.17 4.00
CA PRO A 6 -12.43 14.66 3.13
C PRO A 6 -12.58 14.67 1.99
N LYS A 7 -12.40 14.81 1.59
CA LYS A 7 -12.58 14.76 0.66
C LYS A 7 -11.87 14.59 -0.27
N LYS A 8 -11.80 14.36 -0.84
CA LYS A 8 -11.11 14.02 -1.77
C LYS A 8 -11.16 14.73 -2.95
N LYS A 9 -10.27 14.75 -3.81
CA LYS A 9 -10.31 15.32 -5.03
C LYS A 9 -10.50 14.30 -5.97
N PRO A 10 -11.62 13.91 -6.20
CA PRO A 10 -11.92 12.77 -7.01
C PRO A 10 -11.49 12.88 -8.42
N GLU A 11 -11.62 14.02 -8.97
CA GLU A 11 -11.34 14.11 -10.38
C GLU A 11 -9.88 14.00 -10.66
N ALA A 12 -9.08 14.40 -9.72
CA ALA A 12 -7.67 14.43 -9.99
C ALA A 12 -7.02 13.11 -9.79
N VAL A 13 -7.62 12.26 -9.02
CA VAL A 13 -6.93 11.06 -8.64
C VAL A 13 -7.81 9.90 -8.69
N LYS A 14 -7.28 8.82 -9.14
CA LYS A 14 -8.00 7.60 -9.12
C LYS A 14 -7.51 6.71 -8.04
N ALA A 15 -6.90 7.28 -7.02
CA ALA A 15 -6.32 6.48 -5.96
C ALA A 15 -7.34 6.05 -4.94
N ASP A 16 -7.19 4.86 -4.47
CA ASP A 16 -7.94 4.35 -3.34
C ASP A 16 -7.04 4.31 -2.14
N TYR A 17 -7.65 4.19 -0.99
CA TYR A 17 -6.90 4.18 0.25
C TYR A 17 -7.17 2.92 1.03
N ILE A 18 -6.14 2.44 1.70
CA ILE A 18 -6.26 1.32 2.60
C ILE A 18 -5.80 1.79 3.96
N GLU A 19 -6.64 1.61 4.95
CA GLU A 19 -6.29 1.95 6.32
C GLU A 19 -5.94 0.69 7.06
N ILE A 20 -4.81 0.71 7.74
CA ILE A 20 -4.36 -0.44 8.48
C ILE A 20 -4.15 -0.03 9.92
N ARG A 21 -4.82 -0.74 10.81
CA ARG A 21 -4.65 -0.49 12.21
C ARG A 21 -3.45 -1.26 12.70
N CYS A 22 -2.56 -0.63 13.43
CA CYS A 22 -1.41 -1.32 13.95
C CYS A 22 -1.06 -0.78 15.33
N GLU A 23 -0.34 -1.58 16.08
CA GLU A 23 0.12 -1.17 17.38
C GLU A 23 1.31 -0.25 17.23
N GLU A 24 1.61 0.46 18.29
CA GLU A 24 2.71 1.40 18.21
C GLU A 24 4.02 0.71 17.92
N SER A 25 4.25 -0.45 18.53
CA SER A 25 5.48 -1.18 18.29
C SER A 25 5.60 -1.59 16.83
N GLU A 26 4.49 -1.99 16.23
CA GLU A 26 4.48 -2.35 14.82
C GLU A 26 4.79 -1.14 13.95
N LYS A 27 4.17 -0.02 14.27
CA LYS A 27 4.40 1.18 13.48
C LYS A 27 5.85 1.61 13.54
N GLN A 28 6.44 1.52 14.72
CA GLN A 28 7.85 1.87 14.86
C GLN A 28 8.74 0.96 14.04
N ALA A 29 8.44 -0.33 14.06
CA ALA A 29 9.23 -1.26 13.27
C ALA A 29 9.08 -1.00 11.78
N PHE A 30 7.86 -0.72 11.34
CA PHE A 30 7.66 -0.42 9.92
C PHE A 30 8.41 0.84 9.51
N ARG A 31 8.38 1.83 10.37
CA ARG A 31 9.09 3.07 10.09
C ARG A 31 10.59 2.85 10.00
N ALA A 32 11.12 2.07 10.93
CA ALA A 32 12.56 1.80 10.91
C ALA A 32 12.95 1.05 9.65
N ALA A 33 12.13 0.09 9.25
CA ALA A 33 12.42 -0.66 8.03
C ALA A 33 12.36 0.23 6.80
N ALA A 34 11.38 1.14 6.79
CA ALA A 34 11.27 2.06 5.65
C ALA A 34 12.48 2.95 5.56
N GLU A 35 12.95 3.45 6.70
CA GLU A 35 14.14 4.29 6.71
C GLU A 35 15.36 3.53 6.23
N ALA A 36 15.49 2.30 6.69
CA ALA A 36 16.61 1.48 6.26
C ALA A 36 16.58 1.24 4.76
N SER A 37 15.41 1.25 4.17
CA SER A 37 15.27 1.06 2.73
C SER A 37 15.36 2.37 1.95
N GLY A 38 15.45 3.49 2.64
CA GLY A 38 15.49 4.78 1.98
C GLY A 38 14.17 5.22 1.39
N LEU A 39 13.07 4.72 1.94
CA LEU A 39 11.74 5.02 1.43
C LEU A 39 10.89 5.69 2.48
N PRO A 40 9.94 6.52 2.06
CA PRO A 40 8.94 6.98 3.02
C PRO A 40 8.08 5.81 3.44
N LEU A 41 7.44 5.95 4.60
CA LEU A 41 6.68 4.84 5.15
C LEU A 41 5.62 4.34 4.18
N SER A 42 4.86 5.25 3.59
CA SER A 42 3.80 4.82 2.68
C SER A 42 4.36 4.10 1.46
N GLY A 43 5.48 4.57 0.95
CA GLY A 43 6.10 3.91 -0.18
C GLY A 43 6.62 2.54 0.18
N TRP A 44 7.20 2.42 1.36
CA TRP A 44 7.69 1.13 1.82
C TRP A 44 6.55 0.13 1.99
N VAL A 45 5.46 0.57 2.62
CA VAL A 45 4.32 -0.30 2.82
C VAL A 45 3.75 -0.77 1.49
N ARG A 46 3.59 0.18 0.57
CA ARG A 46 3.04 -0.15 -0.73
C ARG A 46 3.90 -1.16 -1.46
N GLU A 47 5.19 -0.94 -1.43
CA GLU A 47 6.09 -1.84 -2.13
C GLU A 47 6.07 -3.24 -1.53
N ARG A 48 6.06 -3.32 -0.21
CA ARG A 48 6.04 -4.62 0.45
C ARG A 48 4.73 -5.35 0.19
N LEU A 49 3.62 -4.62 0.24
CA LEU A 49 2.34 -5.24 -0.03
C LEU A 49 2.24 -5.75 -1.46
N ARG A 50 2.78 -4.99 -2.41
CA ARG A 50 2.79 -5.45 -3.79
C ARG A 50 3.56 -6.75 -3.93
N LYS A 51 4.70 -6.83 -3.30
CA LYS A 51 5.51 -8.04 -3.38
C LYS A 51 4.79 -9.24 -2.78
N ILE A 52 4.23 -9.04 -1.60
CA ILE A 52 3.57 -10.14 -0.92
C ILE A 52 2.32 -10.56 -1.67
N ALA A 53 1.53 -9.60 -2.12
CA ALA A 53 0.31 -9.93 -2.85
C ALA A 53 0.65 -10.70 -4.13
N ARG A 54 1.67 -10.26 -4.83
CA ARG A 54 2.06 -10.94 -6.05
C ARG A 54 2.44 -12.38 -5.78
N LYS A 55 3.26 -12.57 -4.75
CA LYS A 55 3.70 -13.92 -4.45
C LYS A 55 2.54 -14.82 -4.05
N GLU A 56 1.67 -14.30 -3.20
CA GLU A 56 0.56 -15.12 -2.74
C GLU A 56 -0.42 -15.45 -3.86
N LEU A 57 -0.69 -14.48 -4.70
CA LEU A 57 -1.61 -14.72 -5.79
C LEU A 57 -1.01 -15.68 -6.81
N GLU A 58 0.26 -15.53 -7.11
CA GLU A 58 0.91 -16.44 -8.05
C GLU A 58 0.93 -17.86 -7.49
N ASP A 59 1.16 -17.99 -6.20
CA ASP A 59 1.13 -19.30 -5.58
C ASP A 59 -0.23 -19.97 -5.71
N MET A 60 -1.29 -19.17 -5.74
CA MET A 60 -2.64 -19.68 -5.88
C MET A 60 -3.09 -19.77 -7.33
N GLY A 61 -2.25 -19.38 -8.25
CA GLY A 61 -2.62 -19.41 -9.66
C GLY A 61 -3.62 -18.34 -10.06
N MET A 62 -3.64 -17.24 -9.30
CA MET A 62 -4.59 -16.17 -9.58
C MET A 62 -3.90 -15.01 -10.27
N PRO A 63 -4.64 -14.25 -11.07
CA PRO A 63 -4.04 -13.11 -11.75
C PRO A 63 -3.68 -12.00 -10.78
N VAL A 64 -2.67 -11.25 -11.12
CA VAL A 64 -2.20 -10.13 -10.33
C VAL A 64 -2.52 -8.86 -11.09
N ALA A 65 -3.50 -8.12 -10.60
CA ALA A 65 -4.08 -7.02 -11.37
C ALA A 65 -3.05 -5.96 -11.76
N PHE A 66 -2.19 -5.60 -10.82
CA PHE A 66 -1.25 -4.53 -11.14
C PHE A 66 -0.18 -4.96 -12.13
N LEU A 67 0.07 -6.24 -12.24
CA LEU A 67 1.00 -6.71 -13.28
C LEU A 67 0.37 -6.61 -14.64
N ASN A 68 -0.93 -6.89 -14.73
CA ASN A 68 -1.62 -6.75 -16.00
C ASN A 68 -1.53 -5.33 -16.52
N ARG A 69 -1.64 -4.36 -15.64
CA ARG A 69 -1.51 -2.98 -16.06
C ARG A 69 -0.16 -2.70 -16.67
N LEU A 70 0.87 -3.30 -16.10
CA LEU A 70 2.20 -3.05 -16.58
C LEU A 70 2.47 -3.68 -17.91
N SER A 71 1.77 -4.74 -18.21
CA SER A 71 2.05 -5.43 -19.44
C SER A 71 1.39 -4.79 -20.64
N VAL A 72 0.62 -3.78 -20.45
CA VAL A 72 -0.02 -3.13 -21.59
C VAL A 72 0.86 -2.13 -22.34
#